data_5482885ee5e972f8be17c8c073be5090
#
_entry.id   5482885ee5e972f8be17c8c073be5090
#
_cell.length_a   1.000
_cell.length_b   1.000
_cell.length_c   1.000
_cell.angle_alpha   90.00
_cell.angle_beta   90.00
_cell.angle_gamma   90.00
#
_symmetry.space_group_name_H-M   'P 1'
#
loop_
_entity.id
_entity.type
_entity.pdbx_description
1 polymer ?
#
loop_
_entity_poly.entity_id
_entity_poly.type
_entity_poly.pdbx_seq_one_letter_code
_entity_poly.pdbx_strand_id
1 'polypeptide(L)'
;MTGLIGRFGIAAMLLAGTAAARAQISGDVVRVGVLNDTAGVFQDTNGPGSVITARLAAEDFAGGGRGIRVEIVQGDHQNKADIGSAIARRWLDVEGVDAIVDVPNSAVGLAVNTVARDSRMALLASSTATSDLTGRACSPNTVQWVTDSYAIGRTAARAMMERGGQSWFFLTVDYALGHAIQRDAGEFIEANGGRVMGAARHPLGATDFSSLLLQAQASRANVIGLANASPDSGNAIKQAAEFGLTRNQRLVAFLMFVNDVHAIGLQAAQGLLLMEAFYWDMNDETRAFSRRFQERMGRPPSTNQAGVYSATLAYLRAVAASGTDDARQAIPAMKRAPFQDPLFGETYIRQDGRTVHAMHLFEVKRPEESRGPWDYYRLVQTVPGEQAFRPLAEGGCPLLR
;
A
#
# COMPACT_ATOMS: atom_id res chain seq x y z
N MET A 1 57.76 -45.72 56.31
CA MET A 1 57.02 -44.58 56.89
C MET A 1 56.95 -43.51 55.81
N THR A 2 56.03 -43.49 54.99
CA THR A 2 55.88 -42.60 53.80
C THR A 2 54.49 -41.96 53.85
N GLY A 3 54.49 -40.62 54.07
CA GLY A 3 53.27 -39.81 54.12
C GLY A 3 52.78 -39.40 52.72
N LEU A 4 51.55 -39.68 52.48
CA LEU A 4 50.83 -39.30 51.25
C LEU A 4 50.19 -37.91 51.44
N ILE A 5 50.63 -36.90 50.65
CA ILE A 5 50.03 -35.58 50.62
C ILE A 5 49.01 -35.55 49.50
N GLY A 6 47.70 -35.47 49.88
CA GLY A 6 46.61 -35.31 48.95
C GLY A 6 46.49 -33.87 48.46
N ARG A 7 46.50 -33.66 47.13
CA ARG A 7 46.18 -32.40 46.47
C ARG A 7 44.67 -32.30 46.22
N PHE A 8 43.98 -31.40 46.92
CA PHE A 8 42.63 -30.99 46.60
C PHE A 8 42.69 -29.97 45.48
N GLY A 9 42.21 -30.37 44.26
CA GLY A 9 42.00 -29.46 43.16
C GLY A 9 40.61 -28.82 43.26
N ILE A 10 40.57 -27.49 43.48
CA ILE A 10 39.33 -26.69 43.41
C ILE A 10 39.05 -26.43 41.93
N ALA A 11 38.04 -27.09 41.37
CA ALA A 11 37.48 -26.80 40.06
C ALA A 11 36.59 -25.56 40.18
N ALA A 12 37.11 -24.40 39.74
CA ALA A 12 36.32 -23.20 39.57
C ALA A 12 35.39 -23.34 38.33
N MET A 13 34.12 -23.58 38.59
CA MET A 13 33.06 -23.62 37.55
C MET A 13 32.78 -22.16 37.10
N LEU A 14 33.30 -21.74 35.96
CA LEU A 14 32.95 -20.51 35.29
C LEU A 14 31.52 -20.64 34.77
N LEU A 15 30.57 -20.10 35.51
CA LEU A 15 29.23 -19.81 35.02
C LEU A 15 29.32 -18.68 33.98
N ALA A 16 29.43 -19.04 32.70
CA ALA A 16 29.24 -18.12 31.61
C ALA A 16 27.73 -17.75 31.58
N GLY A 17 27.42 -16.66 32.30
CA GLY A 17 26.10 -16.04 32.17
C GLY A 17 25.93 -15.58 30.72
N THR A 18 25.07 -16.27 29.98
CA THR A 18 24.53 -15.74 28.73
C THR A 18 23.75 -14.49 29.08
N ALA A 19 24.36 -13.33 28.92
CA ALA A 19 23.68 -12.06 28.92
C ALA A 19 22.68 -12.14 27.77
N ALA A 20 21.42 -12.46 28.06
CA ALA A 20 20.33 -12.27 27.13
C ALA A 20 20.44 -10.80 26.71
N ALA A 21 20.74 -10.57 25.43
CA ALA A 21 20.75 -9.24 24.87
C ALA A 21 19.40 -8.63 25.20
N ARG A 22 19.36 -7.68 26.11
CA ARG A 22 18.14 -6.94 26.44
C ARG A 22 17.76 -6.24 25.19
N ALA A 23 16.65 -6.68 24.64
CA ALA A 23 15.96 -6.01 23.58
C ALA A 23 15.83 -4.53 23.92
N GLN A 24 16.35 -3.66 23.07
CA GLN A 24 16.47 -2.24 23.37
C GLN A 24 15.53 -1.49 22.42
N ILE A 25 14.35 -1.17 22.95
CA ILE A 25 13.48 -0.17 22.35
C ILE A 25 14.09 1.19 22.66
N SER A 26 14.33 2.01 21.64
CA SER A 26 14.98 3.31 21.77
C SER A 26 14.09 4.27 22.57
N GLY A 27 14.56 4.67 23.76
CA GLY A 27 13.85 5.64 24.61
C GLY A 27 12.53 5.16 25.21
N ASP A 28 12.29 3.84 25.34
CA ASP A 28 11.04 3.25 25.86
C ASP A 28 9.76 3.67 25.12
N VAL A 29 9.90 4.15 23.89
CA VAL A 29 8.78 4.59 23.03
C VAL A 29 9.04 4.20 21.58
N VAL A 30 8.06 3.62 20.91
CA VAL A 30 8.08 3.38 19.48
C VAL A 30 7.38 4.54 18.77
N ARG A 31 8.10 5.27 17.93
CA ARG A 31 7.57 6.38 17.14
C ARG A 31 7.27 5.94 15.72
N VAL A 32 6.00 6.08 15.33
CA VAL A 32 5.55 5.79 13.96
C VAL A 32 5.15 7.10 13.28
N GLY A 33 5.83 7.44 12.20
CA GLY A 33 5.58 8.63 11.39
C GLY A 33 4.61 8.31 10.26
N VAL A 34 3.45 8.94 10.26
CA VAL A 34 2.51 8.93 9.12
C VAL A 34 2.95 10.03 8.14
N LEU A 35 3.58 9.64 7.05
CA LEU A 35 4.08 10.55 6.04
C LEU A 35 3.14 10.52 4.83
N ASN A 36 2.33 11.56 4.65
CA ASN A 36 1.31 11.55 3.61
C ASN A 36 1.05 12.94 2.99
N ASP A 37 0.00 13.03 2.21
CA ASP A 37 -0.53 14.26 1.62
C ASP A 37 -1.75 14.70 2.43
N THR A 38 -1.60 15.71 3.27
CA THR A 38 -2.61 16.08 4.26
C THR A 38 -3.76 16.90 3.68
N ALA A 39 -3.51 17.64 2.59
CA ALA A 39 -4.46 18.61 2.04
C ALA A 39 -4.49 18.64 0.50
N GLY A 40 -3.72 17.78 -0.18
CA GLY A 40 -3.67 17.70 -1.64
C GLY A 40 -4.55 16.58 -2.21
N VAL A 41 -4.12 16.05 -3.36
CA VAL A 41 -4.91 15.09 -4.17
C VAL A 41 -5.21 13.76 -3.47
N PHE A 42 -4.43 13.37 -2.46
CA PHE A 42 -4.62 12.13 -1.70
C PHE A 42 -5.24 12.35 -0.31
N GLN A 43 -5.71 13.57 0.02
CA GLN A 43 -6.25 13.88 1.35
C GLN A 43 -7.41 12.96 1.75
N ASP A 44 -8.29 12.61 0.82
CA ASP A 44 -9.50 11.83 1.12
C ASP A 44 -9.22 10.33 1.25
N THR A 45 -8.28 9.81 0.47
CA THR A 45 -7.93 8.39 0.49
C THR A 45 -6.86 8.06 1.54
N ASN A 46 -6.14 9.06 2.03
CA ASN A 46 -5.05 8.98 3.01
C ASN A 46 -5.21 10.07 4.07
N GLY A 47 -4.52 11.19 3.93
CA GLY A 47 -4.66 12.41 4.72
C GLY A 47 -4.84 12.22 6.23
N PRO A 48 -5.73 12.99 6.86
CA PRO A 48 -6.02 12.85 8.30
C PRO A 48 -6.54 11.47 8.70
N GLY A 49 -7.23 10.75 7.78
CA GLY A 49 -7.73 9.41 8.02
C GLY A 49 -6.61 8.39 8.30
N SER A 50 -5.48 8.49 7.63
CA SER A 50 -4.31 7.63 7.90
C SER A 50 -3.76 7.82 9.32
N VAL A 51 -3.76 9.04 9.82
CA VAL A 51 -3.35 9.32 11.21
C VAL A 51 -4.31 8.68 12.22
N ILE A 52 -5.61 8.76 11.94
CA ILE A 52 -6.64 8.11 12.76
C ILE A 52 -6.42 6.60 12.79
N THR A 53 -6.17 5.97 11.64
CA THR A 53 -5.98 4.51 11.59
C THR A 53 -4.66 4.06 12.23
N ALA A 54 -3.58 4.83 12.12
CA ALA A 54 -2.35 4.57 12.86
C ALA A 54 -2.57 4.65 14.39
N ARG A 55 -3.37 5.62 14.85
CA ARG A 55 -3.74 5.72 16.28
C ARG A 55 -4.62 4.56 16.72
N LEU A 56 -5.59 4.13 15.90
CA LEU A 56 -6.39 2.93 16.19
C LEU A 56 -5.52 1.68 16.33
N ALA A 57 -4.49 1.52 15.48
CA ALA A 57 -3.55 0.43 15.59
C ALA A 57 -2.72 0.50 16.90
N ALA A 58 -2.30 1.68 17.30
CA ALA A 58 -1.58 1.90 18.57
C ALA A 58 -2.48 1.60 19.78
N GLU A 59 -3.76 1.97 19.75
CA GLU A 59 -4.74 1.66 20.79
C GLU A 59 -4.94 0.13 20.92
N ASP A 60 -5.12 -0.57 19.81
CA ASP A 60 -5.32 -2.02 19.79
C ASP A 60 -4.06 -2.78 20.20
N PHE A 61 -2.89 -2.25 19.89
CA PHE A 61 -1.61 -2.78 20.35
C PHE A 61 -1.43 -2.59 21.86
N ALA A 62 -1.80 -1.43 22.42
CA ALA A 62 -1.65 -1.13 23.84
C ALA A 62 -2.40 -2.11 24.75
N GLY A 63 -3.55 -2.62 24.30
CA GLY A 63 -4.33 -3.64 25.00
C GLY A 63 -3.61 -5.00 25.15
N GLY A 64 -2.59 -5.28 24.32
CA GLY A 64 -1.80 -6.52 24.33
C GLY A 64 -0.28 -6.30 24.37
N GLY A 65 0.17 -5.07 24.34
CA GLY A 65 1.58 -4.71 24.25
C GLY A 65 2.25 -4.59 25.62
N ARG A 66 3.35 -5.22 25.81
CA ARG A 66 4.20 -5.39 27.01
C ARG A 66 4.71 -4.09 27.69
N GLY A 67 3.86 -3.06 27.81
CA GLY A 67 4.22 -1.76 28.37
C GLY A 67 4.96 -0.83 27.39
N ILE A 68 5.02 -1.17 26.11
CA ILE A 68 5.61 -0.33 25.08
C ILE A 68 4.69 0.87 24.82
N ARG A 69 5.22 2.07 25.00
CA ARG A 69 4.54 3.30 24.63
C ARG A 69 4.67 3.54 23.13
N VAL A 70 3.59 3.91 22.47
CA VAL A 70 3.56 4.23 21.03
C VAL A 70 3.22 5.70 20.84
N GLU A 71 3.96 6.37 19.97
CA GLU A 71 3.76 7.76 19.59
C GLU A 71 3.56 7.87 18.09
N ILE A 72 2.47 8.52 17.67
CA ILE A 72 2.15 8.75 16.25
C ILE A 72 2.47 10.20 15.91
N VAL A 73 3.40 10.42 15.01
CA VAL A 73 3.75 11.72 14.45
C VAL A 73 3.30 11.82 12.99
N GLN A 74 3.10 13.03 12.49
CA GLN A 74 2.60 13.27 11.13
C GLN A 74 3.53 14.21 10.37
N GLY A 75 3.71 13.93 9.06
CA GLY A 75 4.41 14.80 8.12
C GLY A 75 3.65 14.92 6.80
N ASP A 76 3.68 16.11 6.22
CA ASP A 76 3.08 16.40 4.92
C ASP A 76 4.18 16.49 3.85
N HIS A 77 4.20 15.52 2.93
CA HIS A 77 5.17 15.51 1.83
C HIS A 77 4.72 16.36 0.61
N GLN A 78 3.50 16.90 0.61
CA GLN A 78 2.98 17.76 -0.46
C GLN A 78 3.15 17.18 -1.86
N ASN A 79 3.16 15.86 -2.00
CA ASN A 79 3.45 15.11 -3.24
C ASN A 79 4.83 15.41 -3.88
N LYS A 80 5.81 15.89 -3.08
CA LYS A 80 7.17 16.24 -3.51
C LYS A 80 8.19 15.29 -2.89
N ALA A 81 8.99 14.64 -3.74
CA ALA A 81 9.98 13.65 -3.32
C ALA A 81 11.11 14.23 -2.45
N ASP A 82 11.52 15.45 -2.72
CA ASP A 82 12.52 16.21 -1.95
C ASP A 82 12.01 16.54 -0.55
N ILE A 83 10.76 17.01 -0.42
CA ILE A 83 10.13 17.28 0.88
C ILE A 83 9.98 15.98 1.67
N GLY A 84 9.45 14.91 1.05
CA GLY A 84 9.28 13.63 1.71
C GLY A 84 10.60 13.05 2.22
N SER A 85 11.65 13.07 1.42
CA SER A 85 12.99 12.61 1.82
C SER A 85 13.63 13.49 2.89
N ALA A 86 13.40 14.81 2.86
CA ALA A 86 13.89 15.73 3.90
C ALA A 86 13.20 15.47 5.25
N ILE A 87 11.88 15.26 5.26
CA ILE A 87 11.14 14.87 6.47
C ILE A 87 11.66 13.52 6.99
N ALA A 88 11.83 12.52 6.12
CA ALA A 88 12.33 11.20 6.52
C ALA A 88 13.72 11.27 7.18
N ARG A 89 14.65 12.07 6.62
CA ARG A 89 15.98 12.30 7.25
C ARG A 89 15.86 12.99 8.60
N ARG A 90 15.08 14.08 8.70
CA ARG A 90 14.87 14.77 9.97
C ARG A 90 14.27 13.83 11.02
N TRP A 91 13.31 13.01 10.66
CA TRP A 91 12.70 12.02 11.53
C TRP A 91 13.71 10.97 12.01
N LEU A 92 14.57 10.50 11.11
CA LEU A 92 15.63 9.54 11.45
C LEU A 92 16.70 10.15 12.36
N ASP A 93 17.21 11.33 11.98
CA ASP A 93 18.43 11.90 12.59
C ASP A 93 18.15 12.71 13.86
N VAL A 94 16.97 13.32 13.98
CA VAL A 94 16.64 14.29 15.02
C VAL A 94 15.47 13.85 15.90
N GLU A 95 14.37 13.38 15.30
CA GLU A 95 13.13 13.11 16.03
C GLU A 95 13.01 11.66 16.51
N GLY A 96 13.90 10.78 16.08
CA GLY A 96 13.95 9.39 16.53
C GLY A 96 12.72 8.59 16.12
N VAL A 97 12.22 8.78 14.89
CA VAL A 97 11.14 7.97 14.31
C VAL A 97 11.70 6.61 13.91
N ASP A 98 11.00 5.53 14.29
CA ASP A 98 11.43 4.14 14.08
C ASP A 98 10.84 3.54 12.83
N ALA A 99 9.63 3.95 12.45
CA ALA A 99 8.98 3.51 11.23
C ALA A 99 8.21 4.65 10.56
N ILE A 100 8.26 4.69 9.23
CA ILE A 100 7.38 5.51 8.39
C ILE A 100 6.29 4.62 7.80
N VAL A 101 5.05 5.09 7.84
CA VAL A 101 3.88 4.40 7.27
C VAL A 101 3.14 5.33 6.30
N ASP A 102 2.32 4.76 5.43
CA ASP A 102 1.48 5.40 4.41
C ASP A 102 2.24 5.66 3.09
N VAL A 103 2.62 6.88 2.80
CA VAL A 103 3.36 7.37 1.62
C VAL A 103 2.63 7.10 0.30
N PRO A 104 1.49 7.77 0.03
CA PRO A 104 0.65 7.49 -1.15
C PRO A 104 1.29 7.84 -2.49
N ASN A 105 2.23 8.80 -2.55
CA ASN A 105 2.90 9.18 -3.79
C ASN A 105 4.11 8.26 -4.08
N SER A 106 4.09 7.57 -5.22
CA SER A 106 5.14 6.60 -5.58
C SER A 106 6.54 7.21 -5.77
N ALA A 107 6.65 8.45 -6.22
CA ALA A 107 7.94 9.12 -6.33
C ALA A 107 8.50 9.46 -4.93
N VAL A 108 7.63 9.92 -4.03
CA VAL A 108 7.98 10.12 -2.61
C VAL A 108 8.38 8.79 -1.96
N GLY A 109 7.59 7.73 -2.18
CA GLY A 109 7.87 6.40 -1.64
C GLY A 109 9.25 5.88 -2.05
N LEU A 110 9.63 6.03 -3.31
CA LEU A 110 10.96 5.65 -3.80
C LEU A 110 12.08 6.51 -3.18
N ALA A 111 11.85 7.80 -2.97
CA ALA A 111 12.83 8.69 -2.34
C ALA A 111 13.00 8.37 -0.84
N VAL A 112 11.90 8.14 -0.12
CA VAL A 112 11.93 7.72 1.31
C VAL A 112 12.54 6.34 1.46
N ASN A 113 12.26 5.40 0.54
CA ASN A 113 12.90 4.09 0.50
C ASN A 113 14.44 4.18 0.44
N THR A 114 14.97 5.17 -0.30
CA THR A 114 16.43 5.39 -0.33
C THR A 114 16.97 5.84 1.02
N VAL A 115 16.23 6.64 1.79
CA VAL A 115 16.61 7.05 3.16
C VAL A 115 16.54 5.88 4.14
N ALA A 116 15.48 5.06 4.05
CA ALA A 116 15.26 3.93 4.94
C ALA A 116 16.24 2.76 4.71
N ARG A 117 16.71 2.55 3.47
CA ARG A 117 17.47 1.37 3.02
C ARG A 117 18.63 1.00 3.94
N ASP A 118 19.47 1.98 4.29
CA ASP A 118 20.70 1.76 5.02
C ASP A 118 20.63 2.30 6.46
N SER A 119 19.41 2.53 6.96
CA SER A 119 19.15 3.11 8.26
C SER A 119 18.55 2.09 9.25
N ARG A 120 18.28 2.54 10.47
CA ARG A 120 17.52 1.76 11.47
C ARG A 120 16.00 1.92 11.33
N MET A 121 15.54 2.81 10.45
CA MET A 121 14.13 3.17 10.29
C MET A 121 13.45 2.24 9.29
N ALA A 122 12.26 1.74 9.62
CA ALA A 122 11.44 0.95 8.72
C ALA A 122 10.62 1.86 7.77
N LEU A 123 10.43 1.41 6.53
CA LEU A 123 9.41 1.95 5.64
C LEU A 123 8.30 0.92 5.43
N LEU A 124 7.12 1.21 5.96
CA LEU A 124 5.91 0.45 5.76
C LEU A 124 5.07 1.16 4.70
N ALA A 125 5.43 0.95 3.44
CA ALA A 125 4.83 1.61 2.28
C ALA A 125 3.41 1.07 2.03
N SER A 126 2.46 1.45 2.89
CA SER A 126 1.11 0.90 2.86
C SER A 126 0.26 1.44 1.72
N SER A 127 0.62 2.60 1.18
CA SER A 127 -0.14 3.23 0.09
C SER A 127 0.68 3.51 -1.17
N THR A 128 1.98 3.26 -1.15
CA THR A 128 2.84 3.42 -2.33
C THR A 128 2.60 2.28 -3.32
N ALA A 129 2.09 2.59 -4.51
CA ALA A 129 1.61 1.55 -5.42
C ALA A 129 2.59 1.16 -6.54
N THR A 130 3.76 1.80 -6.72
CA THR A 130 4.72 1.33 -7.74
C THR A 130 5.27 -0.05 -7.42
N SER A 131 5.20 -0.99 -8.38
CA SER A 131 5.78 -2.33 -8.24
C SER A 131 7.32 -2.34 -8.16
N ASP A 132 7.96 -1.21 -8.40
CA ASP A 132 9.42 -1.06 -8.30
C ASP A 132 9.93 -1.25 -6.86
N LEU A 133 9.10 -0.95 -5.82
CA LEU A 133 9.49 -1.11 -4.42
C LEU A 133 9.78 -2.56 -4.00
N THR A 134 9.17 -3.53 -4.68
CA THR A 134 9.44 -4.97 -4.48
C THR A 134 10.17 -5.58 -5.68
N GLY A 135 10.61 -4.72 -6.60
CA GLY A 135 11.40 -5.06 -7.78
C GLY A 135 12.80 -4.45 -7.67
N ARG A 136 13.19 -3.72 -8.71
CA ARG A 136 14.53 -3.09 -8.84
C ARG A 136 14.93 -2.17 -7.70
N ALA A 137 13.97 -1.62 -6.96
CA ALA A 137 14.19 -0.72 -5.82
C ALA A 137 13.96 -1.40 -4.46
N CYS A 138 13.85 -2.73 -4.38
CA CYS A 138 13.62 -3.42 -3.11
C CYS A 138 14.72 -3.09 -2.08
N SER A 139 14.33 -3.07 -0.83
CA SER A 139 15.18 -2.67 0.30
C SER A 139 14.94 -3.60 1.49
N PRO A 140 15.98 -3.92 2.28
CA PRO A 140 15.82 -4.80 3.44
C PRO A 140 14.88 -4.22 4.50
N ASN A 141 14.78 -2.88 4.59
CA ASN A 141 14.02 -2.16 5.61
C ASN A 141 12.64 -1.69 5.10
N THR A 142 12.23 -2.11 3.90
CA THR A 142 10.97 -1.70 3.29
C THR A 142 10.01 -2.86 3.12
N VAL A 143 8.75 -2.63 3.48
CA VAL A 143 7.62 -3.54 3.21
C VAL A 143 6.55 -2.77 2.47
N GLN A 144 6.16 -3.26 1.30
CA GLN A 144 5.03 -2.73 0.52
C GLN A 144 3.76 -3.49 0.89
N TRP A 145 2.72 -2.77 1.39
CA TRP A 145 1.65 -3.43 2.14
C TRP A 145 0.41 -3.77 1.31
N VAL A 146 -0.37 -2.79 0.83
CA VAL A 146 -1.71 -3.05 0.30
C VAL A 146 -1.68 -3.58 -1.13
N THR A 147 -1.29 -2.75 -2.09
CA THR A 147 -1.34 -3.09 -3.51
C THR A 147 -0.10 -2.62 -4.25
N ASP A 148 0.02 -3.02 -5.50
CA ASP A 148 1.02 -2.46 -6.41
C ASP A 148 0.48 -2.38 -7.84
N SER A 149 1.22 -1.66 -8.69
CA SER A 149 0.86 -1.43 -10.09
C SER A 149 0.78 -2.73 -10.91
N TYR A 150 1.54 -3.75 -10.52
CA TYR A 150 1.47 -5.06 -11.17
C TYR A 150 0.13 -5.75 -10.88
N ALA A 151 -0.28 -5.82 -9.61
CA ALA A 151 -1.52 -6.47 -9.20
C ALA A 151 -2.74 -5.78 -9.83
N ILE A 152 -2.85 -4.45 -9.70
CA ILE A 152 -3.98 -3.70 -10.24
C ILE A 152 -3.97 -3.66 -11.76
N GLY A 153 -2.79 -3.45 -12.37
CA GLY A 153 -2.65 -3.34 -13.82
C GLY A 153 -3.03 -4.63 -14.55
N ARG A 154 -2.45 -5.75 -14.13
CA ARG A 154 -2.68 -7.06 -14.79
C ARG A 154 -4.09 -7.60 -14.54
N THR A 155 -4.62 -7.45 -13.34
CA THR A 155 -5.95 -7.99 -13.03
C THR A 155 -7.04 -7.21 -13.77
N ALA A 156 -6.97 -5.88 -13.77
CA ALA A 156 -7.91 -5.06 -14.51
C ALA A 156 -7.80 -5.28 -16.03
N ALA A 157 -6.57 -5.40 -16.56
CA ALA A 157 -6.35 -5.70 -17.97
C ALA A 157 -6.92 -7.07 -18.33
N ARG A 158 -6.67 -8.12 -17.53
CA ARG A 158 -7.24 -9.47 -17.74
C ARG A 158 -8.75 -9.43 -17.80
N ALA A 159 -9.40 -8.88 -16.77
CA ALA A 159 -10.85 -8.82 -16.68
C ALA A 159 -11.48 -8.07 -17.88
N MET A 160 -10.80 -7.05 -18.41
CA MET A 160 -11.27 -6.30 -19.56
C MET A 160 -11.00 -7.03 -20.88
N MET A 161 -9.86 -7.72 -21.02
CA MET A 161 -9.55 -8.53 -22.22
C MET A 161 -10.52 -9.71 -22.36
N GLU A 162 -10.89 -10.38 -21.27
CA GLU A 162 -11.92 -11.43 -21.25
C GLU A 162 -13.29 -10.92 -21.72
N ARG A 163 -13.54 -9.62 -21.59
CA ARG A 163 -14.73 -8.92 -22.09
C ARG A 163 -14.55 -8.35 -23.52
N GLY A 164 -13.46 -8.73 -24.23
CA GLY A 164 -13.18 -8.33 -25.61
C GLY A 164 -12.40 -7.02 -25.77
N GLY A 165 -11.80 -6.49 -24.72
CA GLY A 165 -10.95 -5.29 -24.74
C GLY A 165 -9.54 -5.58 -25.25
N GLN A 166 -9.35 -5.65 -26.58
CA GLN A 166 -8.09 -6.09 -27.20
C GLN A 166 -7.15 -4.93 -27.58
N SER A 167 -7.64 -3.70 -27.68
CA SER A 167 -6.83 -2.52 -28.03
C SER A 167 -7.00 -1.44 -26.98
N TRP A 168 -5.86 -0.86 -26.55
CA TRP A 168 -5.80 0.02 -25.38
C TRP A 168 -5.12 1.34 -25.71
N PHE A 169 -5.62 2.42 -25.14
CA PHE A 169 -4.95 3.71 -25.09
C PHE A 169 -4.90 4.17 -23.62
N PHE A 170 -3.73 4.66 -23.17
CA PHE A 170 -3.58 5.05 -21.78
C PHE A 170 -3.66 6.57 -21.59
N LEU A 171 -4.37 7.02 -20.55
CA LEU A 171 -4.23 8.35 -19.97
C LEU A 171 -3.37 8.20 -18.72
N THR A 172 -2.14 8.70 -18.78
CA THR A 172 -1.09 8.38 -17.81
C THR A 172 -0.67 9.62 -17.04
N VAL A 173 -0.80 9.59 -15.72
CA VAL A 173 -0.22 10.64 -14.88
C VAL A 173 1.32 10.60 -14.96
N ASP A 174 1.95 11.75 -15.20
CA ASP A 174 3.37 11.84 -15.56
C ASP A 174 4.29 11.80 -14.33
N TYR A 175 4.21 10.70 -13.56
CA TYR A 175 5.16 10.37 -12.49
C TYR A 175 5.22 8.85 -12.27
N ALA A 176 6.03 8.41 -11.28
CA ALA A 176 6.37 6.99 -11.06
C ALA A 176 5.18 6.03 -11.02
N LEU A 177 4.03 6.43 -10.46
CA LEU A 177 2.83 5.59 -10.42
C LEU A 177 2.27 5.33 -11.81
N GLY A 178 1.99 6.39 -12.58
CA GLY A 178 1.37 6.26 -13.90
C GLY A 178 2.26 5.45 -14.85
N HIS A 179 3.57 5.71 -14.81
CA HIS A 179 4.53 4.95 -15.60
C HIS A 179 4.57 3.46 -15.22
N ALA A 180 4.49 3.14 -13.93
CA ALA A 180 4.46 1.76 -13.46
C ALA A 180 3.16 1.05 -13.87
N ILE A 181 1.99 1.68 -13.70
CA ILE A 181 0.70 1.10 -14.12
C ILE A 181 0.68 0.86 -15.64
N GLN A 182 1.06 1.87 -16.44
CA GLN A 182 1.09 1.75 -17.89
C GLN A 182 2.02 0.62 -18.34
N ARG A 183 3.21 0.51 -17.75
CA ARG A 183 4.15 -0.57 -18.02
C ARG A 183 3.56 -1.94 -17.66
N ASP A 184 3.14 -2.12 -16.40
CA ASP A 184 2.72 -3.43 -15.88
C ASP A 184 1.44 -3.94 -16.55
N ALA A 185 0.49 -3.04 -16.87
CA ALA A 185 -0.69 -3.38 -17.64
C ALA A 185 -0.39 -3.61 -19.13
N GLY A 186 0.45 -2.74 -19.74
CA GLY A 186 0.84 -2.83 -21.15
C GLY A 186 1.57 -4.12 -21.46
N GLU A 187 2.56 -4.51 -20.66
CA GLU A 187 3.27 -5.79 -20.80
C GLU A 187 2.31 -6.99 -20.74
N PHE A 188 1.34 -6.96 -19.84
CA PHE A 188 0.33 -8.01 -19.76
C PHE A 188 -0.56 -8.05 -21.00
N ILE A 189 -1.05 -6.89 -21.46
CA ILE A 189 -1.91 -6.78 -22.63
C ILE A 189 -1.20 -7.35 -23.87
N GLU A 190 0.04 -6.94 -24.12
CA GLU A 190 0.83 -7.37 -25.28
C GLU A 190 1.19 -8.86 -25.22
N ALA A 191 1.59 -9.35 -24.03
CA ALA A 191 1.88 -10.77 -23.82
C ALA A 191 0.67 -11.70 -24.02
N ASN A 192 -0.56 -11.17 -23.92
CA ASN A 192 -1.79 -11.92 -24.13
C ASN A 192 -2.51 -11.58 -25.45
N GLY A 193 -1.78 -11.04 -26.42
CA GLY A 193 -2.26 -10.82 -27.79
C GLY A 193 -3.08 -9.54 -27.99
N GLY A 194 -3.19 -8.68 -26.97
CA GLY A 194 -3.75 -7.34 -27.11
C GLY A 194 -2.73 -6.35 -27.69
N ARG A 195 -3.16 -5.09 -27.84
CA ARG A 195 -2.31 -4.03 -28.41
C ARG A 195 -2.44 -2.74 -27.64
N VAL A 196 -1.32 -2.10 -27.31
CA VAL A 196 -1.25 -0.72 -26.80
C VAL A 196 -1.14 0.22 -27.99
N MET A 197 -2.21 1.01 -28.24
CA MET A 197 -2.30 1.93 -29.38
C MET A 197 -1.59 3.25 -29.16
N GLY A 198 -1.27 3.57 -27.89
CA GLY A 198 -0.57 4.78 -27.47
C GLY A 198 -0.92 5.20 -26.05
N ALA A 199 -0.39 6.34 -25.67
CA ALA A 199 -0.66 6.98 -24.38
C ALA A 199 -0.58 8.50 -24.50
N ALA A 200 -1.36 9.20 -23.68
CA ALA A 200 -1.24 10.62 -23.46
C ALA A 200 -0.96 10.89 -21.96
N ARG A 201 -0.07 11.87 -21.68
CA ARG A 201 0.37 12.17 -20.32
C ARG A 201 -0.24 13.45 -19.79
N HIS A 202 -0.44 13.51 -18.48
CA HIS A 202 -0.93 14.68 -17.77
C HIS A 202 -0.21 14.84 -16.40
N PRO A 203 -0.11 16.07 -15.88
CA PRO A 203 0.43 16.28 -14.54
C PRO A 203 -0.53 15.74 -13.47
N LEU A 204 -0.01 15.46 -12.27
CA LEU A 204 -0.83 15.13 -11.10
C LEU A 204 -1.73 16.31 -10.72
N GLY A 205 -3.00 16.03 -10.43
CA GLY A 205 -4.01 17.03 -10.11
C GLY A 205 -4.57 17.75 -11.33
N ALA A 206 -4.56 17.11 -12.50
CA ALA A 206 -5.17 17.65 -13.71
C ALA A 206 -6.70 17.77 -13.56
N THR A 207 -7.25 18.90 -13.98
CA THR A 207 -8.69 19.16 -13.95
C THR A 207 -9.34 19.13 -15.32
N ASP A 208 -8.58 19.30 -16.39
CA ASP A 208 -9.03 19.29 -17.77
C ASP A 208 -8.41 18.13 -18.55
N PHE A 209 -9.24 17.20 -18.99
CA PHE A 209 -8.87 16.03 -19.80
C PHE A 209 -9.33 16.13 -21.26
N SER A 210 -9.92 17.23 -21.67
CA SER A 210 -10.58 17.38 -22.98
C SER A 210 -9.66 16.98 -24.14
N SER A 211 -8.46 17.56 -24.22
CA SER A 211 -7.50 17.27 -25.29
C SER A 211 -6.97 15.83 -25.25
N LEU A 212 -6.81 15.27 -24.07
CA LEU A 212 -6.36 13.89 -23.87
C LEU A 212 -7.44 12.87 -24.26
N LEU A 213 -8.70 13.17 -23.95
CA LEU A 213 -9.86 12.36 -24.34
C LEU A 213 -10.07 12.38 -25.84
N LEU A 214 -9.84 13.51 -26.51
CA LEU A 214 -9.87 13.58 -27.98
C LEU A 214 -8.77 12.71 -28.62
N GLN A 215 -7.57 12.68 -28.05
CA GLN A 215 -6.50 11.78 -28.50
C GLN A 215 -6.89 10.32 -28.28
N ALA A 216 -7.46 9.99 -27.12
CA ALA A 216 -7.96 8.64 -26.83
C ALA A 216 -9.07 8.24 -27.80
N GLN A 217 -9.99 9.14 -28.13
CA GLN A 217 -11.04 8.91 -29.14
C GLN A 217 -10.44 8.65 -30.52
N ALA A 218 -9.51 9.47 -30.94
CA ALA A 218 -8.83 9.36 -32.24
C ALA A 218 -8.04 8.06 -32.40
N SER A 219 -7.54 7.47 -31.32
CA SER A 219 -6.82 6.20 -31.30
C SER A 219 -7.69 5.01 -31.73
N ARG A 220 -9.02 5.10 -31.62
CA ARG A 220 -9.99 4.04 -31.83
C ARG A 220 -9.74 2.77 -31.01
N ALA A 221 -9.01 2.88 -29.89
CA ALA A 221 -8.82 1.78 -28.97
C ALA A 221 -10.16 1.36 -28.36
N ASN A 222 -10.34 0.06 -28.09
CA ASN A 222 -11.55 -0.45 -27.42
C ASN A 222 -11.62 0.00 -25.97
N VAL A 223 -10.45 0.21 -25.34
CA VAL A 223 -10.32 0.51 -23.92
C VAL A 223 -9.45 1.73 -23.72
N ILE A 224 -9.89 2.63 -22.86
CA ILE A 224 -9.09 3.72 -22.32
C ILE A 224 -8.69 3.33 -20.89
N GLY A 225 -7.39 3.09 -20.68
CA GLY A 225 -6.81 2.78 -19.38
C GLY A 225 -6.41 4.06 -18.66
N LEU A 226 -7.03 4.34 -17.51
CA LEU A 226 -6.72 5.49 -16.67
C LEU A 226 -5.57 5.11 -15.72
N ALA A 227 -4.32 5.26 -16.21
CA ALA A 227 -3.10 5.01 -15.46
C ALA A 227 -2.78 6.21 -14.54
N ASN A 228 -3.72 6.55 -13.69
CA ASN A 228 -3.72 7.64 -12.72
C ASN A 228 -4.48 7.22 -11.45
N ALA A 229 -4.78 8.14 -10.56
CA ALA A 229 -5.45 7.84 -9.30
C ALA A 229 -6.31 9.01 -8.81
N SER A 230 -7.21 8.70 -7.87
CA SER A 230 -8.01 9.65 -7.09
C SER A 230 -8.71 10.70 -7.97
N PRO A 231 -8.66 12.02 -7.71
CA PRO A 231 -9.46 12.98 -8.45
C PRO A 231 -9.17 13.01 -9.95
N ASP A 232 -7.95 12.67 -10.40
CA ASP A 232 -7.61 12.63 -11.82
C ASP A 232 -8.45 11.59 -12.58
N SER A 233 -8.60 10.38 -12.00
CA SER A 233 -9.49 9.34 -12.53
C SER A 233 -10.95 9.82 -12.58
N GLY A 234 -11.42 10.44 -11.50
CA GLY A 234 -12.78 10.96 -11.40
C GLY A 234 -13.08 12.03 -12.44
N ASN A 235 -12.15 12.98 -12.64
CA ASN A 235 -12.27 14.03 -13.65
C ASN A 235 -12.29 13.45 -15.07
N ALA A 236 -11.41 12.51 -15.38
CA ALA A 236 -11.36 11.83 -16.67
C ALA A 236 -12.66 11.06 -16.96
N ILE A 237 -13.22 10.35 -15.97
CA ILE A 237 -14.47 9.58 -16.11
C ILE A 237 -15.65 10.50 -16.40
N LYS A 238 -15.82 11.59 -15.62
CA LYS A 238 -16.90 12.56 -15.82
C LYS A 238 -16.83 13.18 -17.21
N GLN A 239 -15.67 13.68 -17.62
CA GLN A 239 -15.49 14.31 -18.93
C GLN A 239 -15.62 13.29 -20.07
N ALA A 240 -15.15 12.05 -19.93
CA ALA A 240 -15.36 11.01 -20.93
C ALA A 240 -16.85 10.71 -21.15
N ALA A 241 -17.67 10.73 -20.10
CA ALA A 241 -19.12 10.58 -20.21
C ALA A 241 -19.78 11.78 -20.91
N GLU A 242 -19.37 13.02 -20.58
CA GLU A 242 -19.83 14.26 -21.21
C GLU A 242 -19.51 14.29 -22.71
N PHE A 243 -18.31 13.86 -23.12
CA PHE A 243 -17.94 13.73 -24.53
C PHE A 243 -18.56 12.51 -25.24
N GLY A 244 -19.31 11.68 -24.52
CA GLY A 244 -19.94 10.49 -25.08
C GLY A 244 -18.96 9.38 -25.48
N LEU A 245 -17.71 9.41 -25.00
CA LEU A 245 -16.69 8.41 -25.31
C LEU A 245 -17.11 7.00 -24.87
N THR A 246 -17.78 6.90 -23.73
CA THR A 246 -18.24 5.64 -23.13
C THR A 246 -19.23 4.84 -23.99
N ARG A 247 -19.77 5.43 -25.06
CA ARG A 247 -20.62 4.74 -26.04
C ARG A 247 -19.83 3.75 -26.92
N ASN A 248 -18.57 4.04 -27.21
CA ASN A 248 -17.73 3.30 -28.15
C ASN A 248 -16.45 2.75 -27.54
N GLN A 249 -16.02 3.29 -26.41
CA GLN A 249 -14.78 2.92 -25.72
C GLN A 249 -15.08 2.67 -24.24
N ARG A 250 -14.50 1.60 -23.69
CA ARG A 250 -14.66 1.27 -22.26
C ARG A 250 -13.59 1.97 -21.45
N LEU A 251 -13.94 2.39 -20.24
CA LEU A 251 -12.98 2.95 -19.27
C LEU A 251 -12.53 1.88 -18.27
N VAL A 252 -11.26 1.90 -17.95
CA VAL A 252 -10.66 1.14 -16.84
C VAL A 252 -9.92 2.10 -15.93
N ALA A 253 -10.36 2.24 -14.69
CA ALA A 253 -9.64 2.97 -13.65
C ALA A 253 -8.79 1.96 -12.86
N PHE A 254 -7.47 2.09 -12.91
CA PHE A 254 -6.58 1.14 -12.25
C PHE A 254 -6.48 1.37 -10.74
N LEU A 255 -6.45 2.63 -10.31
CA LEU A 255 -6.34 2.97 -8.89
C LEU A 255 -7.41 4.00 -8.52
N MET A 256 -8.52 3.51 -8.05
CA MET A 256 -9.69 4.28 -7.62
C MET A 256 -10.32 3.59 -6.42
N PHE A 257 -10.82 4.35 -5.48
CA PHE A 257 -11.29 3.89 -4.18
C PHE A 257 -12.74 4.28 -3.91
N VAL A 258 -13.34 3.71 -2.86
CA VAL A 258 -14.72 4.01 -2.46
C VAL A 258 -15.00 5.50 -2.26
N ASN A 259 -14.00 6.25 -1.80
CA ASN A 259 -14.05 7.72 -1.64
C ASN A 259 -14.19 8.43 -3.00
N ASP A 260 -13.46 7.97 -4.01
CA ASP A 260 -13.51 8.53 -5.35
C ASP A 260 -14.87 8.24 -6.01
N VAL A 261 -15.39 7.01 -5.83
CA VAL A 261 -16.74 6.64 -6.29
C VAL A 261 -17.79 7.51 -5.62
N HIS A 262 -17.64 7.78 -4.31
CA HIS A 262 -18.53 8.72 -3.60
C HIS A 262 -18.49 10.12 -4.20
N ALA A 263 -17.31 10.63 -4.51
CA ALA A 263 -17.10 11.98 -5.04
C ALA A 263 -17.64 12.16 -6.46
N ILE A 264 -17.57 11.12 -7.31
CA ILE A 264 -18.11 11.21 -8.69
C ILE A 264 -19.56 10.77 -8.80
N GLY A 265 -20.05 10.00 -7.83
CA GLY A 265 -21.40 9.44 -7.78
C GLY A 265 -21.57 8.15 -8.58
N LEU A 266 -22.52 7.31 -8.14
CA LEU A 266 -22.79 6.01 -8.74
C LEU A 266 -23.18 6.11 -10.23
N GLN A 267 -23.91 7.16 -10.62
CA GLN A 267 -24.33 7.35 -12.03
C GLN A 267 -23.13 7.42 -12.98
N ALA A 268 -22.04 8.05 -12.57
CA ALA A 268 -20.82 8.16 -13.38
C ALA A 268 -19.91 6.94 -13.24
N ALA A 269 -19.92 6.29 -12.06
CA ALA A 269 -19.02 5.20 -11.74
C ALA A 269 -19.57 3.79 -12.00
N GLN A 270 -20.88 3.63 -12.22
CA GLN A 270 -21.52 2.32 -12.36
C GLN A 270 -20.83 1.41 -13.38
N GLY A 271 -20.65 0.16 -13.03
CA GLY A 271 -20.04 -0.86 -13.89
C GLY A 271 -18.51 -0.78 -13.99
N LEU A 272 -17.84 0.19 -13.35
CA LEU A 272 -16.39 0.20 -13.24
C LEU A 272 -15.93 -1.02 -12.45
N LEU A 273 -14.83 -1.63 -12.92
CA LEU A 273 -14.14 -2.71 -12.22
C LEU A 273 -12.97 -2.12 -11.45
N LEU A 274 -12.93 -2.39 -10.15
CA LEU A 274 -11.92 -1.87 -9.23
C LEU A 274 -11.27 -3.03 -8.49
N MET A 275 -9.93 -3.00 -8.36
CA MET A 275 -9.17 -3.99 -7.61
C MET A 275 -8.73 -3.38 -6.28
N GLU A 276 -9.27 -3.87 -5.19
CA GLU A 276 -8.92 -3.42 -3.83
C GLU A 276 -8.64 -4.60 -2.90
N ALA A 277 -7.89 -4.36 -1.83
CA ALA A 277 -7.62 -5.37 -0.80
C ALA A 277 -8.62 -5.32 0.36
N PHE A 278 -9.37 -4.23 0.44
CA PHE A 278 -10.30 -3.97 1.53
C PHE A 278 -11.52 -3.18 1.02
N TYR A 279 -12.67 -3.53 1.55
CA TYR A 279 -13.89 -2.72 1.47
C TYR A 279 -14.58 -2.76 2.83
N TRP A 280 -15.14 -1.65 3.27
CA TRP A 280 -15.66 -1.48 4.61
C TRP A 280 -16.76 -2.47 5.01
N ASP A 281 -17.54 -2.98 4.06
CA ASP A 281 -18.68 -3.91 4.25
C ASP A 281 -18.38 -5.31 3.70
N MET A 282 -17.18 -5.87 3.93
CA MET A 282 -16.86 -7.23 3.47
C MET A 282 -17.29 -8.31 4.48
N ASN A 283 -16.99 -8.10 5.76
CA ASN A 283 -17.22 -9.03 6.84
C ASN A 283 -17.40 -8.30 8.18
N ASP A 284 -17.57 -9.03 9.28
CA ASP A 284 -17.81 -8.42 10.58
C ASP A 284 -16.60 -7.66 11.13
N GLU A 285 -15.38 -8.12 10.84
CA GLU A 285 -14.14 -7.48 11.24
C GLU A 285 -13.96 -6.14 10.51
N THR A 286 -14.14 -6.11 9.18
CA THR A 286 -14.05 -4.87 8.40
C THR A 286 -15.12 -3.87 8.81
N ARG A 287 -16.35 -4.33 9.08
CA ARG A 287 -17.44 -3.48 9.60
C ARG A 287 -17.13 -2.93 11.00
N ALA A 288 -16.59 -3.75 11.90
CA ALA A 288 -16.23 -3.32 13.25
C ALA A 288 -15.13 -2.24 13.25
N PHE A 289 -14.07 -2.45 12.47
CA PHE A 289 -13.01 -1.47 12.25
C PHE A 289 -13.58 -0.18 11.65
N SER A 290 -14.39 -0.31 10.60
CA SER A 290 -14.94 0.85 9.88
C SER A 290 -15.88 1.69 10.73
N ARG A 291 -16.66 1.11 11.66
CA ARG A 291 -17.47 1.88 12.62
C ARG A 291 -16.59 2.76 13.51
N ARG A 292 -15.50 2.23 14.08
CA ARG A 292 -14.57 2.99 14.93
C ARG A 292 -13.90 4.14 14.16
N PHE A 293 -13.58 3.91 12.90
CA PHE A 293 -13.04 4.95 12.02
C PHE A 293 -14.11 6.01 11.71
N GLN A 294 -15.32 5.59 11.35
CA GLN A 294 -16.43 6.46 10.99
C GLN A 294 -16.85 7.37 12.13
N GLU A 295 -16.82 6.90 13.39
CA GLU A 295 -17.05 7.73 14.58
C GLU A 295 -16.09 8.91 14.68
N ARG A 296 -14.89 8.81 14.12
CA ARG A 296 -13.84 9.83 14.17
C ARG A 296 -13.73 10.67 12.89
N MET A 297 -14.12 10.11 11.74
CA MET A 297 -13.92 10.72 10.43
C MET A 297 -15.23 11.06 9.70
N GLY A 298 -16.39 10.57 10.18
CA GLY A 298 -17.70 10.80 9.56
C GLY A 298 -17.96 10.00 8.28
N ARG A 299 -17.03 9.12 7.86
CA ARG A 299 -17.12 8.30 6.66
C ARG A 299 -16.35 6.99 6.83
N PRO A 300 -16.60 5.94 6.02
CA PRO A 300 -15.82 4.72 6.08
C PRO A 300 -14.37 4.94 5.57
N PRO A 301 -13.42 4.08 6.01
CA PRO A 301 -12.03 4.16 5.56
C PRO A 301 -11.88 3.67 4.12
N SER A 302 -10.86 4.20 3.43
CA SER A 302 -10.35 3.63 2.19
C SER A 302 -9.50 2.37 2.45
N THR A 303 -9.19 1.63 1.39
CA THR A 303 -8.26 0.50 1.45
C THR A 303 -6.85 0.94 1.88
N ASN A 304 -6.42 2.16 1.51
CA ASN A 304 -5.13 2.73 1.95
C ASN A 304 -5.10 2.98 3.46
N GLN A 305 -6.16 3.58 4.00
CA GLN A 305 -6.30 3.85 5.43
C GLN A 305 -6.37 2.53 6.25
N ALA A 306 -7.05 1.51 5.73
CA ALA A 306 -7.03 0.17 6.30
C ALA A 306 -5.61 -0.43 6.29
N GLY A 307 -4.86 -0.20 5.22
CA GLY A 307 -3.46 -0.62 5.10
C GLY A 307 -2.54 0.03 6.13
N VAL A 308 -2.74 1.31 6.43
CA VAL A 308 -1.99 2.01 7.49
C VAL A 308 -2.23 1.36 8.86
N TYR A 309 -3.48 1.06 9.20
CA TYR A 309 -3.80 0.34 10.43
C TYR A 309 -3.09 -1.01 10.50
N SER A 310 -3.26 -1.84 9.48
CA SER A 310 -2.71 -3.19 9.41
C SER A 310 -1.19 -3.19 9.51
N ALA A 311 -0.51 -2.38 8.69
CA ALA A 311 0.95 -2.26 8.66
C ALA A 311 1.52 -1.78 10.00
N THR A 312 0.88 -0.76 10.61
CA THR A 312 1.27 -0.25 11.92
C THR A 312 1.14 -1.32 13.00
N LEU A 313 -0.01 -2.00 13.06
CA LEU A 313 -0.25 -3.05 14.06
C LEU A 313 0.73 -4.22 13.92
N ALA A 314 0.99 -4.67 12.69
CA ALA A 314 1.93 -5.75 12.41
C ALA A 314 3.37 -5.37 12.81
N TYR A 315 3.81 -4.14 12.52
CA TYR A 315 5.11 -3.64 12.93
C TYR A 315 5.25 -3.58 14.46
N LEU A 316 4.27 -3.01 15.16
CA LEU A 316 4.27 -2.94 16.62
C LEU A 316 4.34 -4.33 17.28
N ARG A 317 3.60 -5.30 16.72
CA ARG A 317 3.66 -6.71 17.16
C ARG A 317 5.06 -7.31 16.94
N ALA A 318 5.69 -7.01 15.80
CA ALA A 318 7.04 -7.49 15.50
C ALA A 318 8.09 -6.86 16.44
N VAL A 319 8.00 -5.58 16.75
CA VAL A 319 8.81 -4.87 17.73
C VAL A 319 8.66 -5.54 19.11
N ALA A 320 7.44 -5.79 19.56
CA ALA A 320 7.19 -6.47 20.85
C ALA A 320 7.74 -7.89 20.88
N ALA A 321 7.67 -8.62 19.76
CA ALA A 321 8.16 -9.99 19.66
C ALA A 321 9.69 -10.08 19.55
N SER A 322 10.31 -9.18 18.81
CA SER A 322 11.78 -9.10 18.64
C SER A 322 12.47 -8.34 19.79
N GLY A 323 11.69 -7.47 20.47
CA GLY A 323 12.13 -6.61 21.55
C GLY A 323 13.01 -5.46 21.10
N THR A 324 12.98 -5.08 19.83
CA THR A 324 13.75 -3.96 19.26
C THR A 324 12.95 -3.28 18.17
N ASP A 325 13.10 -1.96 18.07
CA ASP A 325 12.53 -1.10 17.03
C ASP A 325 13.47 -0.89 15.83
N ASP A 326 14.71 -1.41 15.91
CA ASP A 326 15.64 -1.36 14.78
C ASP A 326 15.10 -2.15 13.58
N ALA A 327 14.83 -1.46 12.47
CA ALA A 327 14.27 -2.06 11.26
C ALA A 327 15.06 -3.26 10.75
N ARG A 328 16.38 -3.27 10.93
CA ARG A 328 17.27 -4.37 10.51
C ARG A 328 16.99 -5.68 11.25
N GLN A 329 16.24 -5.63 12.35
CA GLN A 329 15.79 -6.78 13.12
C GLN A 329 14.27 -6.93 13.12
N ALA A 330 13.51 -5.82 13.22
CA ALA A 330 12.06 -5.82 13.23
C ALA A 330 11.48 -6.30 11.89
N ILE A 331 12.01 -5.83 10.74
CA ILE A 331 11.52 -6.26 9.42
C ILE A 331 11.77 -7.75 9.15
N PRO A 332 12.97 -8.32 9.41
CA PRO A 332 13.14 -9.77 9.37
C PRO A 332 12.20 -10.53 10.32
N ALA A 333 11.88 -9.98 11.50
CA ALA A 333 10.91 -10.59 12.41
C ALA A 333 9.49 -10.64 11.82
N MET A 334 9.05 -9.59 11.11
CA MET A 334 7.78 -9.55 10.37
C MET A 334 7.70 -10.61 9.26
N LYS A 335 8.84 -10.95 8.64
CA LYS A 335 8.94 -11.88 7.51
C LYS A 335 9.02 -13.37 7.92
N ARG A 336 9.10 -13.70 9.23
CA ARG A 336 9.40 -15.06 9.69
C ARG A 336 8.31 -16.08 9.40
N ALA A 337 7.04 -15.68 9.48
CA ALA A 337 5.91 -16.59 9.33
C ALA A 337 4.66 -15.83 8.84
N PRO A 338 3.74 -16.53 8.19
CA PRO A 338 2.39 -16.04 7.94
C PRO A 338 1.70 -15.66 9.25
N PHE A 339 0.78 -14.70 9.17
CA PHE A 339 -0.03 -14.24 10.28
C PHE A 339 -1.47 -13.94 9.83
N GLN A 340 -2.39 -13.93 10.78
CA GLN A 340 -3.76 -13.48 10.56
C GLN A 340 -3.83 -11.97 10.76
N ASP A 341 -4.06 -11.27 9.66
CA ASP A 341 -4.34 -9.84 9.69
C ASP A 341 -5.84 -9.62 9.94
N PRO A 342 -6.21 -8.67 10.83
CA PRO A 342 -7.63 -8.46 11.15
C PRO A 342 -8.45 -7.92 9.98
N LEU A 343 -7.83 -7.32 8.95
CA LEU A 343 -8.52 -6.72 7.82
C LEU A 343 -8.27 -7.45 6.49
N PHE A 344 -7.08 -8.06 6.32
CA PHE A 344 -6.67 -8.71 5.07
C PHE A 344 -6.66 -10.25 5.16
N GLY A 345 -6.95 -10.83 6.34
CA GLY A 345 -6.98 -12.27 6.54
C GLY A 345 -5.60 -12.90 6.57
N GLU A 346 -5.45 -14.09 5.99
CA GLU A 346 -4.16 -14.78 5.91
C GLU A 346 -3.15 -13.94 5.10
N THR A 347 -2.05 -13.58 5.75
CA THR A 347 -1.07 -12.62 5.23
C THR A 347 0.34 -13.09 5.54
N TYR A 348 1.27 -12.89 4.60
CA TYR A 348 2.70 -13.07 4.84
C TYR A 348 3.52 -12.06 4.07
N ILE A 349 4.78 -11.85 4.46
CA ILE A 349 5.68 -10.91 3.84
C ILE A 349 6.84 -11.67 3.18
N ARG A 350 7.00 -11.49 1.88
CA ARG A 350 8.07 -12.10 1.09
C ARG A 350 9.43 -11.45 1.36
N GLN A 351 10.50 -12.11 0.89
CA GLN A 351 11.86 -11.60 1.03
C GLN A 351 12.08 -10.27 0.32
N ASP A 352 11.43 -10.04 -0.83
CA ASP A 352 11.47 -8.77 -1.57
C ASP A 352 10.68 -7.62 -0.88
N GLY A 353 10.03 -7.90 0.25
CA GLY A 353 9.23 -6.94 1.01
C GLY A 353 7.77 -6.82 0.56
N ARG A 354 7.27 -7.62 -0.39
CA ARG A 354 5.85 -7.65 -0.74
C ARG A 354 5.04 -8.36 0.34
N THR A 355 4.05 -7.70 0.89
CA THR A 355 3.01 -8.33 1.72
C THR A 355 2.00 -9.01 0.82
N VAL A 356 1.81 -10.30 0.99
CA VAL A 356 0.91 -11.14 0.17
C VAL A 356 -0.35 -11.44 0.96
N HIS A 357 -1.48 -11.10 0.40
CA HIS A 357 -2.84 -11.34 0.90
C HIS A 357 -3.79 -11.41 -0.30
N ALA A 358 -5.03 -11.81 -0.08
CA ALA A 358 -6.03 -11.80 -1.14
C ALA A 358 -6.32 -10.38 -1.64
N MET A 359 -6.59 -10.26 -2.94
CA MET A 359 -7.12 -9.07 -3.58
C MET A 359 -8.55 -9.33 -4.06
N HIS A 360 -9.36 -8.29 -4.15
CA HIS A 360 -10.77 -8.42 -4.47
C HIS A 360 -11.11 -7.55 -5.69
N LEU A 361 -11.68 -8.18 -6.72
CA LEU A 361 -12.26 -7.48 -7.85
C LEU A 361 -13.70 -7.11 -7.51
N PHE A 362 -13.98 -5.83 -7.45
CA PHE A 362 -15.31 -5.28 -7.25
C PHE A 362 -15.84 -4.69 -8.55
N GLU A 363 -17.17 -4.70 -8.67
CA GLU A 363 -17.88 -3.90 -9.65
C GLU A 363 -18.69 -2.82 -8.93
N VAL A 364 -18.59 -1.58 -9.40
CA VAL A 364 -19.38 -0.48 -8.88
C VAL A 364 -20.83 -0.68 -9.22
N LYS A 365 -21.70 -0.70 -8.22
CA LYS A 365 -23.15 -0.87 -8.34
C LYS A 365 -23.80 0.23 -9.17
N ARG A 366 -24.92 -0.12 -9.79
CA ARG A 366 -25.85 0.88 -10.32
C ARG A 366 -26.56 1.60 -9.17
N PRO A 367 -27.06 2.83 -9.39
CA PRO A 367 -27.77 3.58 -8.34
C PRO A 367 -28.91 2.80 -7.67
N GLU A 368 -29.68 2.04 -8.45
CA GLU A 368 -30.81 1.22 -7.96
C GLU A 368 -30.40 -0.03 -7.16
N GLU A 369 -29.15 -0.46 -7.25
CA GLU A 369 -28.60 -1.59 -6.50
C GLU A 369 -28.04 -1.18 -5.14
N SER A 370 -27.78 0.11 -4.93
CA SER A 370 -27.23 0.64 -3.68
C SER A 370 -28.31 0.79 -2.60
N ARG A 371 -28.04 0.32 -1.41
CA ARG A 371 -28.92 0.44 -0.24
C ARG A 371 -28.78 1.79 0.50
N GLY A 372 -27.83 2.63 0.05
CA GLY A 372 -27.57 3.93 0.66
C GLY A 372 -26.13 4.40 0.49
N PRO A 373 -25.74 5.50 1.18
CA PRO A 373 -24.40 6.04 1.10
C PRO A 373 -23.33 4.99 1.43
N TRP A 374 -22.26 4.95 0.63
CA TRP A 374 -21.10 4.06 0.75
C TRP A 374 -21.34 2.59 0.40
N ASP A 375 -22.58 2.14 0.13
CA ASP A 375 -22.88 0.80 -0.37
C ASP A 375 -22.72 0.74 -1.89
N TYR A 376 -21.47 0.85 -2.36
CA TYR A 376 -21.17 1.08 -3.75
C TYR A 376 -20.62 -0.12 -4.49
N TYR A 377 -20.15 -1.16 -3.79
CA TYR A 377 -19.45 -2.26 -4.40
C TYR A 377 -20.21 -3.57 -4.32
N ARG A 378 -20.09 -4.34 -5.40
CA ARG A 378 -20.44 -5.75 -5.47
C ARG A 378 -19.15 -6.55 -5.69
N LEU A 379 -18.87 -7.52 -4.85
CA LEU A 379 -17.74 -8.42 -5.03
C LEU A 379 -17.97 -9.30 -6.26
N VAL A 380 -17.04 -9.28 -7.21
CA VAL A 380 -17.04 -10.10 -8.43
C VAL A 380 -16.18 -11.34 -8.22
N GLN A 381 -14.97 -11.16 -7.70
CA GLN A 381 -14.00 -12.22 -7.54
C GLN A 381 -13.01 -11.91 -6.42
N THR A 382 -12.63 -12.93 -5.65
CA THR A 382 -11.46 -12.89 -4.78
C THR A 382 -10.30 -13.57 -5.51
N VAL A 383 -9.19 -12.85 -5.66
CA VAL A 383 -7.97 -13.32 -6.31
C VAL A 383 -6.96 -13.66 -5.21
N PRO A 384 -6.51 -14.92 -5.09
CA PRO A 384 -5.46 -15.27 -4.14
C PRO A 384 -4.21 -14.43 -4.35
N GLY A 385 -3.52 -14.06 -3.27
CA GLY A 385 -2.35 -13.18 -3.34
C GLY A 385 -1.24 -13.68 -4.26
N GLU A 386 -1.01 -14.99 -4.28
CA GLU A 386 -0.03 -15.63 -5.18
C GLU A 386 -0.32 -15.41 -6.68
N GLN A 387 -1.58 -15.19 -7.02
CA GLN A 387 -2.02 -14.93 -8.40
C GLN A 387 -2.11 -13.44 -8.70
N ALA A 388 -2.35 -12.62 -7.67
CA ALA A 388 -2.48 -11.18 -7.80
C ALA A 388 -1.13 -10.48 -7.92
N PHE A 389 -0.18 -10.83 -7.05
CA PHE A 389 1.13 -10.18 -7.01
C PHE A 389 2.15 -10.87 -7.91
N ARG A 390 3.12 -10.07 -8.38
CA ARG A 390 4.18 -10.55 -9.28
C ARG A 390 4.95 -11.73 -8.65
N PRO A 391 5.23 -12.80 -9.41
CA PRO A 391 6.09 -13.87 -8.93
C PRO A 391 7.44 -13.33 -8.45
N LEU A 392 7.97 -13.88 -7.34
CA LEU A 392 9.19 -13.39 -6.70
C LEU A 392 10.39 -13.36 -7.68
N ALA A 393 10.50 -14.38 -8.52
CA ALA A 393 11.58 -14.51 -9.51
C ALA A 393 11.53 -13.45 -10.63
N GLU A 394 10.36 -12.87 -10.90
CA GLU A 394 10.17 -11.89 -11.97
C GLU A 394 10.42 -10.43 -11.49
N GLY A 395 10.58 -10.22 -10.18
CA GLY A 395 10.69 -8.89 -9.58
C GLY A 395 12.01 -8.17 -9.89
N GLY A 396 13.07 -8.88 -10.12
CA GLY A 396 14.40 -8.30 -10.32
C GLY A 396 14.96 -7.62 -9.07
N CYS A 397 14.53 -8.04 -7.89
CA CYS A 397 15.01 -7.52 -6.61
C CYS A 397 16.48 -7.87 -6.40
N PRO A 398 17.40 -6.90 -6.23
CA PRO A 398 18.82 -7.14 -6.05
C PRO A 398 19.18 -7.89 -4.76
N LEU A 399 18.27 -7.93 -3.77
CA LEU A 399 18.47 -8.68 -2.51
C LEU A 399 18.33 -10.20 -2.67
N LEU A 400 17.85 -10.67 -3.82
CA LEU A 400 17.56 -12.08 -4.08
C LEU A 400 18.56 -12.74 -5.06
N ARG A 401 19.64 -12.04 -5.39
CA ARG A 401 20.71 -12.50 -6.29
C ARG A 401 21.84 -13.15 -5.52
#